data_f5172008f8d9273beb1bb6304a1498da
#
_entry.id   f5172008f8d9273beb1bb6304a1498da
#
_cell.length_a   1.000
_cell.length_b   1.000
_cell.length_c   1.000
_cell.angle_alpha   90.00
_cell.angle_beta   90.00
_cell.angle_gamma   90.00
#
_symmetry.space_group_name_H-M   'P 1'
#
loop_
_entity.id
_entity.type
_entity.pdbx_description
1 polymer ?
#
loop_
_entity_poly.entity_id
_entity_poly.type
_entity_poly.pdbx_seq_one_letter_code
_entity_poly.pdbx_strand_id
1 'polypeptide(L)'
;QMMEPLSKELDFDYVRNGSLVLCFSEDDLPALEELLEKGKRNGVQGLEIISGDEVRKMEPNVTDTVVAALHAPTGGIVCPFGLTIALAENAVDNGVEFKFLTEVNEIKKDGE
;
A
#
# COMPACT_ATOMS: atom_id res chain seq x y z
N GLN A 1 1.75 6.63 -4.89
CA GLN A 1 1.97 8.05 -5.19
C GLN A 1 0.65 8.85 -5.30
N MET A 2 -0.47 8.21 -5.60
CA MET A 2 -1.78 8.87 -5.75
C MET A 2 -2.52 9.07 -4.42
N MET A 3 -2.27 8.25 -3.40
CA MET A 3 -3.05 8.26 -2.14
C MET A 3 -2.94 9.56 -1.36
N GLU A 4 -1.76 10.16 -1.28
CA GLU A 4 -1.57 11.38 -0.50
C GLU A 4 -2.33 12.60 -1.07
N PRO A 5 -2.24 12.94 -2.37
CA PRO A 5 -3.09 13.99 -2.93
C PRO A 5 -4.59 13.63 -2.86
N LEU A 6 -4.95 12.37 -3.15
CA LEU A 6 -6.32 11.90 -3.10
C LEU A 6 -6.93 12.00 -1.70
N SER A 7 -6.17 11.69 -0.66
CA SER A 7 -6.64 11.80 0.73
C SER A 7 -6.98 13.24 1.14
N LYS A 8 -6.24 14.21 0.61
CA LYS A 8 -6.50 15.63 0.84
C LYS A 8 -7.69 16.15 0.04
N GLU A 9 -7.86 15.65 -1.18
CA GLU A 9 -8.97 16.04 -2.06
C GLU A 9 -10.31 15.46 -1.61
N LEU A 10 -10.31 14.20 -1.14
CA LEU A 10 -11.53 13.48 -0.75
C LEU A 10 -11.74 13.38 0.77
N ASP A 11 -10.87 13.99 1.57
CA ASP A 11 -10.95 14.08 3.03
C ASP A 11 -11.05 12.71 3.75
N PHE A 12 -10.11 11.81 3.47
CA PHE A 12 -9.96 10.57 4.21
C PHE A 12 -8.57 10.42 4.85
N ASP A 13 -8.49 9.68 5.95
CA ASP A 13 -7.24 9.47 6.69
C ASP A 13 -6.25 8.62 5.89
N TYR A 14 -5.05 9.17 5.67
CA TYR A 14 -3.91 8.49 5.10
C TYR A 14 -2.64 8.80 5.89
N VAL A 15 -1.92 7.78 6.31
CA VAL A 15 -0.65 7.91 7.04
C VAL A 15 0.47 7.27 6.24
N ARG A 16 1.44 8.07 5.80
CA ARG A 16 2.64 7.60 5.13
C ARG A 16 3.71 7.27 6.18
N ASN A 17 3.68 6.06 6.70
CA ASN A 17 4.58 5.56 7.74
C ASN A 17 5.65 4.59 7.23
N GLY A 18 5.67 4.30 5.93
CA GLY A 18 6.54 3.30 5.34
C GLY A 18 6.08 1.86 5.62
N SER A 19 6.86 0.90 5.15
CA SER A 19 6.69 -0.50 5.50
C SER A 19 8.03 -1.23 5.55
N LEU A 20 8.10 -2.28 6.37
CA LEU A 20 9.25 -3.16 6.52
C LEU A 20 8.83 -4.60 6.23
N VAL A 21 9.55 -5.25 5.31
CA VAL A 21 9.46 -6.71 5.11
C VAL A 21 10.65 -7.33 5.82
N LEU A 22 10.39 -7.99 6.95
CA LEU A 22 11.42 -8.50 7.85
C LEU A 22 12.02 -9.82 7.34
N CYS A 23 13.32 -9.97 7.52
CA CYS A 23 14.10 -11.17 7.24
C CYS A 23 14.73 -11.67 8.55
N PHE A 24 14.54 -12.96 8.86
CA PHE A 24 14.96 -13.56 10.13
C PHE A 24 16.14 -14.54 9.99
N SER A 25 16.58 -14.82 8.75
CA SER A 25 17.68 -15.71 8.45
C SER A 25 18.52 -15.14 7.30
N GLU A 26 19.83 -15.36 7.35
CA GLU A 26 20.71 -15.03 6.22
C GLU A 26 20.37 -15.83 4.95
N ASP A 27 19.80 -17.02 5.12
CA ASP A 27 19.36 -17.87 3.99
C ASP A 27 18.16 -17.24 3.23
N ASP A 28 17.42 -16.33 3.85
CA ASP A 28 16.29 -15.63 3.24
C ASP A 28 16.67 -14.30 2.57
N LEU A 29 17.91 -13.85 2.70
CA LEU A 29 18.38 -12.61 2.04
C LEU A 29 18.18 -12.59 0.52
N PRO A 30 18.41 -13.69 -0.22
CA PRO A 30 18.13 -13.72 -1.66
C PRO A 30 16.67 -13.42 -2.01
N ALA A 31 15.72 -13.85 -1.17
CA ALA A 31 14.30 -13.53 -1.36
C ALA A 31 14.00 -12.04 -1.16
N LEU A 32 14.69 -11.40 -0.22
CA LEU A 32 14.61 -9.96 -0.01
C LEU A 32 15.16 -9.16 -1.21
N GLU A 33 16.28 -9.63 -1.77
CA GLU A 33 16.88 -9.04 -2.97
C GLU A 33 15.96 -9.17 -4.20
N GLU A 34 15.29 -10.33 -4.36
CA GLU A 34 14.31 -10.52 -5.43
C GLU A 34 13.12 -9.56 -5.28
N LEU A 35 12.62 -9.36 -4.05
CA LEU A 35 11.57 -8.39 -3.76
C LEU A 35 12.01 -6.95 -4.05
N LEU A 36 13.25 -6.59 -3.72
CA LEU A 36 13.84 -5.29 -4.03
C LEU A 36 13.84 -5.04 -5.55
N GLU A 37 14.35 -6.00 -6.32
CA GLU A 37 14.40 -5.90 -7.78
C GLU A 37 13.00 -5.85 -8.42
N LYS A 38 12.05 -6.62 -7.89
CA LYS A 38 10.65 -6.56 -8.30
C LYS A 38 10.03 -5.19 -8.01
N GLY A 39 10.30 -4.64 -6.82
CA GLY A 39 9.83 -3.31 -6.44
C GLY A 39 10.41 -2.20 -7.33
N LYS A 40 11.70 -2.25 -7.65
CA LYS A 40 12.36 -1.32 -8.58
C LYS A 40 11.72 -1.39 -9.98
N ARG A 41 11.49 -2.60 -10.51
CA ARG A 41 10.80 -2.79 -11.80
C ARG A 41 9.38 -2.22 -11.81
N ASN A 42 8.70 -2.27 -10.68
CA ASN A 42 7.37 -1.67 -10.50
C ASN A 42 7.40 -0.16 -10.23
N GLY A 43 8.57 0.47 -10.26
CA GLY A 43 8.73 1.91 -10.08
C GLY A 43 8.56 2.41 -8.64
N VAL A 44 8.67 1.52 -7.64
CA VAL A 44 8.62 1.93 -6.22
C VAL A 44 9.90 2.68 -5.87
N GLN A 45 9.74 3.91 -5.35
CA GLN A 45 10.85 4.81 -5.03
C GLN A 45 11.41 4.54 -3.63
N GLY A 46 12.74 4.66 -3.50
CA GLY A 46 13.41 4.66 -2.20
C GLY A 46 13.48 3.29 -1.52
N LEU A 47 13.24 2.19 -2.24
CA LEU A 47 13.41 0.84 -1.70
C LEU A 47 14.87 0.56 -1.38
N GLU A 48 15.14 0.04 -0.18
CA GLU A 48 16.46 -0.35 0.27
C GLU A 48 16.40 -1.54 1.24
N ILE A 49 17.45 -2.36 1.24
CA ILE A 49 17.64 -3.38 2.26
C ILE A 49 18.45 -2.75 3.39
N ILE A 50 17.93 -2.78 4.60
CA ILE A 50 18.55 -2.24 5.81
C ILE A 50 18.91 -3.37 6.77
N SER A 51 19.91 -3.15 7.61
CA SER A 51 20.37 -4.12 8.61
C SER A 51 19.38 -4.28 9.76
N GLY A 52 19.48 -5.41 10.49
CA GLY A 52 18.66 -5.63 11.68
C GLY A 52 18.85 -4.55 12.75
N ASP A 53 20.06 -3.96 12.86
CA ASP A 53 20.33 -2.86 13.79
C ASP A 53 19.59 -1.57 13.40
N GLU A 54 19.50 -1.28 12.10
CA GLU A 54 18.71 -0.14 11.61
C GLU A 54 17.23 -0.38 11.78
N VAL A 55 16.75 -1.59 11.55
CA VAL A 55 15.35 -1.97 11.80
C VAL A 55 14.98 -1.73 13.26
N ARG A 56 15.81 -2.18 14.20
CA ARG A 56 15.58 -1.99 15.67
C ARG A 56 15.58 -0.52 16.10
N LYS A 57 16.34 0.33 15.41
CA LYS A 57 16.28 1.79 15.65
C LYS A 57 14.98 2.43 15.16
N MET A 58 14.43 1.92 14.05
CA MET A 58 13.19 2.41 13.47
C MET A 58 11.97 1.89 14.21
N GLU A 59 11.99 0.61 14.60
CA GLU A 59 10.91 -0.08 15.32
C GLU A 59 11.49 -0.85 16.52
N PRO A 60 11.55 -0.21 17.70
CA PRO A 60 12.15 -0.81 18.90
C PRO A 60 11.44 -2.08 19.42
N ASN A 61 10.18 -2.31 19.01
CA ASN A 61 9.42 -3.48 19.43
C ASN A 61 9.65 -4.71 18.53
N VAL A 62 10.49 -4.60 17.52
CA VAL A 62 10.86 -5.72 16.67
C VAL A 62 11.77 -6.69 17.43
N THR A 63 11.61 -7.99 17.18
CA THR A 63 12.45 -9.02 17.82
C THR A 63 13.92 -8.91 17.44
N ASP A 64 14.81 -9.28 18.36
CA ASP A 64 16.26 -9.27 18.17
C ASP A 64 16.76 -10.23 17.08
N THR A 65 15.91 -11.18 16.67
CA THR A 65 16.25 -12.17 15.65
C THR A 65 16.19 -11.64 14.21
N VAL A 66 15.76 -10.39 14.00
CA VAL A 66 15.75 -9.77 12.67
C VAL A 66 17.16 -9.50 12.19
N VAL A 67 17.52 -10.09 11.04
CA VAL A 67 18.82 -9.96 10.38
C VAL A 67 18.85 -8.74 9.45
N ALA A 68 17.79 -8.55 8.67
CA ALA A 68 17.64 -7.46 7.72
C ALA A 68 16.16 -7.18 7.43
N ALA A 69 15.87 -6.09 6.74
CA ALA A 69 14.54 -5.81 6.20
C ALA A 69 14.60 -5.07 4.88
N LEU A 70 13.61 -5.28 4.02
CA LEU A 70 13.33 -4.40 2.91
C LEU A 70 12.48 -3.24 3.40
N HIS A 71 13.03 -2.04 3.36
CA HIS A 71 12.36 -0.80 3.73
C HIS A 71 11.74 -0.14 2.50
N ALA A 72 10.45 0.17 2.58
CA ALA A 72 9.71 0.91 1.56
C ALA A 72 9.15 2.22 2.16
N PRO A 73 9.88 3.34 2.06
CA PRO A 73 9.50 4.62 2.69
C PRO A 73 8.23 5.24 2.10
N THR A 74 7.81 4.78 0.92
CA THR A 74 6.60 5.26 0.25
C THR A 74 5.34 4.47 0.63
N GLY A 75 5.47 3.44 1.46
CA GLY A 75 4.34 2.70 2.01
C GLY A 75 3.49 3.59 2.93
N GLY A 76 2.22 3.26 3.03
CA GLY A 76 1.31 3.98 3.92
C GLY A 76 0.07 3.16 4.23
N ILE A 77 -0.64 3.57 5.26
CA ILE A 77 -1.90 2.98 5.71
C ILE A 77 -3.07 3.93 5.43
N VAL A 78 -4.19 3.33 5.07
CA VAL A 78 -5.47 4.02 4.87
C VAL A 78 -6.57 3.19 5.51
N CYS A 79 -7.58 3.86 6.07
CA CYS A 79 -8.80 3.17 6.49
C CYS A 79 -9.60 2.77 5.24
N PRO A 80 -9.80 1.47 4.97
CA PRO A 80 -10.52 1.03 3.76
C PRO A 80 -11.97 1.50 3.75
N PHE A 81 -12.61 1.61 4.91
CA PHE A 81 -13.97 2.16 5.01
C PHE A 81 -14.02 3.63 4.65
N GLY A 82 -13.12 4.44 5.23
CA GLY A 82 -13.03 5.88 4.94
C GLY A 82 -12.75 6.15 3.46
N LEU A 83 -11.77 5.45 2.88
CA LEU A 83 -11.49 5.55 1.45
C LEU A 83 -12.69 5.18 0.58
N THR A 84 -13.39 4.08 0.90
CA THR A 84 -14.54 3.61 0.12
C THR A 84 -15.69 4.61 0.19
N ILE A 85 -15.97 5.16 1.37
CA ILE A 85 -17.04 6.16 1.56
C ILE A 85 -16.68 7.43 0.80
N ALA A 86 -15.48 7.96 0.97
CA ALA A 86 -15.03 9.18 0.28
C ALA A 86 -15.11 9.06 -1.25
N LEU A 87 -14.70 7.92 -1.81
CA LEU A 87 -14.84 7.65 -3.24
C LEU A 87 -16.29 7.57 -3.69
N ALA A 88 -17.17 6.96 -2.89
CA ALA A 88 -18.59 6.86 -3.19
C ALA A 88 -19.28 8.24 -3.15
N GLU A 89 -18.99 9.05 -2.13
CA GLU A 89 -19.50 10.42 -2.00
C GLU A 89 -19.05 11.28 -3.18
N ASN A 90 -17.76 11.25 -3.51
CA ASN A 90 -17.26 11.97 -4.68
C ASN A 90 -17.92 11.51 -5.99
N ALA A 91 -18.16 10.21 -6.15
CA ALA A 91 -18.87 9.68 -7.32
C ALA A 91 -20.31 10.22 -7.41
N VAL A 92 -21.05 10.27 -6.28
CA VAL A 92 -22.41 10.83 -6.22
C VAL A 92 -22.39 12.31 -6.58
N ASP A 93 -21.46 13.09 -6.02
CA ASP A 93 -21.32 14.53 -6.30
C ASP A 93 -21.03 14.80 -7.79
N ASN A 94 -20.41 13.83 -8.47
CA ASN A 94 -20.17 13.86 -9.91
C ASN A 94 -21.26 13.16 -10.75
N GLY A 95 -22.41 12.88 -10.17
CA GLY A 95 -23.60 12.41 -10.88
C GLY A 95 -23.72 10.89 -11.05
N VAL A 96 -22.92 10.10 -10.33
CA VAL A 96 -23.06 8.63 -10.34
C VAL A 96 -24.23 8.21 -9.47
N GLU A 97 -25.10 7.36 -10.01
CA GLU A 97 -26.22 6.75 -9.31
C GLU A 97 -25.83 5.38 -8.73
N PHE A 98 -26.00 5.18 -7.42
CA PHE A 98 -25.80 3.89 -6.77
C PHE A 98 -27.11 3.10 -6.70
N LYS A 99 -27.06 1.84 -7.11
CA LYS A 99 -28.18 0.88 -6.98
C LYS A 99 -27.76 -0.23 -6.01
N PHE A 100 -28.17 -0.10 -4.76
CA PHE A 100 -27.92 -1.10 -3.73
C PHE A 100 -28.82 -2.32 -3.89
N LEU A 101 -28.44 -3.44 -3.27
CA LEU A 101 -29.16 -4.72 -3.31
C LEU A 101 -29.47 -5.18 -4.75
N THR A 102 -28.56 -4.88 -5.68
CA THR A 102 -28.70 -5.17 -7.11
C THR A 102 -27.61 -6.12 -7.56
N GLU A 103 -27.99 -7.23 -8.17
CA GLU A 103 -27.09 -8.19 -8.79
C GLU A 103 -26.98 -7.91 -10.30
N VAL A 104 -25.74 -7.89 -10.81
CA VAL A 104 -25.48 -7.76 -12.24
C VAL A 104 -25.52 -9.16 -12.86
N ASN A 105 -26.55 -9.48 -13.62
CA ASN A 105 -26.71 -10.77 -14.27
C ASN A 105 -26.05 -10.85 -15.65
N GLU A 106 -26.02 -9.75 -16.39
CA GLU A 106 -25.52 -9.71 -17.75
C GLU A 106 -24.98 -8.32 -18.11
N ILE A 107 -23.90 -8.31 -18.90
CA ILE A 107 -23.38 -7.08 -19.51
C ILE A 107 -23.54 -7.24 -21.02
N LYS A 108 -24.38 -6.39 -21.63
CA LYS A 108 -24.55 -6.29 -23.08
C LYS A 108 -23.80 -5.08 -23.59
N LYS A 109 -23.02 -5.26 -24.65
CA LYS A 109 -22.40 -4.16 -25.37
C LYS A 109 -23.32 -3.75 -26.50
N ASP A 110 -23.90 -2.55 -26.41
CA ASP A 110 -24.69 -1.95 -27.48
C ASP A 110 -23.73 -1.20 -28.43
N GLY A 111 -23.59 -1.74 -29.66
CA GLY A 111 -22.72 -1.19 -30.68
C GLY A 111 -21.36 -1.90 -30.78
N GLU A 112 -20.64 -1.69 -31.89
CA GLU A 112 -19.33 -2.30 -32.22
C GLU A 112 -18.22 -2.05 -31.19
#